data_32824651104781493d26fb3660ccb207
#
_entry.id   32824651104781493d26fb3660ccb207
#
_cell.length_a   1.000
_cell.length_b   1.000
_cell.length_c   1.000
_cell.angle_alpha   90.00
_cell.angle_beta   90.00
_cell.angle_gamma   90.00
#
_symmetry.space_group_name_H-M   'P 1'
#
loop_
_entity.id
_entity.type
_entity.pdbx_description
1 polymer ?
#
loop_
_entity_poly.entity_id
_entity_poly.type
_entity_poly.pdbx_seq_one_letter_code
_entity_poly.pdbx_strand_id
1 'polypeptide(L)'
;MVLAAIDLEKEPANIKDRQLRFRKLTIEPGGIVPWHSHGDRPAIIYIAEGEIVEYASNCADPIVHKAGDIRPETSGTAHWWQNHGNKTVVLFVGDVLHDKNDHNM
;
A
#
# COMPACT_ATOMS: atom_id res chain seq x y z
N MET A 1 4.59 -8.40 -4.96
CA MET A 1 4.03 -9.65 -5.56
C MET A 1 2.54 -9.71 -5.32
N VAL A 2 1.78 -9.85 -6.37
CA VAL A 2 0.33 -10.03 -6.28
C VAL A 2 0.03 -11.44 -5.77
N LEU A 3 -0.74 -11.54 -4.70
CA LEU A 3 -1.15 -12.82 -4.12
C LEU A 3 -2.51 -13.27 -4.62
N ALA A 4 -3.43 -12.33 -4.82
CA ALA A 4 -4.78 -12.58 -5.32
C ALA A 4 -5.37 -11.31 -5.91
N ALA A 5 -6.30 -11.47 -6.86
CA ALA A 5 -7.05 -10.36 -7.41
C ALA A 5 -8.43 -10.86 -7.86
N ILE A 6 -9.45 -10.05 -7.65
CA ILE A 6 -10.83 -10.32 -8.03
C ILE A 6 -11.29 -9.20 -8.96
N ASP A 7 -11.75 -9.55 -10.15
CA ASP A 7 -12.36 -8.60 -11.07
C ASP A 7 -13.76 -8.24 -10.57
N LEU A 8 -13.91 -7.04 -10.02
CA LEU A 8 -15.16 -6.60 -9.42
C LEU A 8 -16.27 -6.37 -10.44
N GLU A 9 -15.94 -6.21 -11.71
CA GLU A 9 -16.93 -6.08 -12.78
C GLU A 9 -17.71 -7.39 -12.99
N LYS A 10 -17.06 -8.53 -12.74
CA LYS A 10 -17.67 -9.86 -12.90
C LYS A 10 -18.38 -10.36 -11.66
N GLU A 11 -18.33 -9.62 -10.58
CA GLU A 11 -18.98 -9.97 -9.33
C GLU A 11 -20.35 -9.30 -9.20
N PRO A 12 -21.21 -9.77 -8.28
CA PRO A 12 -22.51 -9.12 -8.05
C PRO A 12 -22.44 -7.63 -7.74
N ALA A 13 -21.33 -7.16 -7.16
CA ALA A 13 -21.09 -5.74 -6.91
C ALA A 13 -20.99 -4.94 -8.20
N ASN A 14 -20.59 -5.58 -9.31
CA ASN A 14 -20.53 -5.00 -10.65
C ASN A 14 -19.88 -3.62 -10.71
N ILE A 15 -18.69 -3.51 -10.14
CA ILE A 15 -17.93 -2.27 -10.16
C ILE A 15 -17.01 -2.29 -11.39
N LYS A 16 -17.28 -1.41 -12.35
CA LYS A 16 -16.58 -1.40 -13.64
C LYS A 16 -15.15 -0.91 -13.48
N ASP A 17 -14.26 -1.52 -14.26
CA ASP A 17 -12.85 -1.15 -14.35
C ASP A 17 -12.11 -1.18 -13.02
N ARG A 18 -12.52 -2.05 -12.10
CA ARG A 18 -11.90 -2.18 -10.78
C ARG A 18 -11.61 -3.63 -10.45
N GLN A 19 -10.49 -3.83 -9.76
CA GLN A 19 -10.12 -5.11 -9.16
C GLN A 19 -9.87 -4.93 -7.66
N LEU A 20 -10.30 -5.91 -6.88
CA LEU A 20 -9.86 -6.04 -5.49
C LEU A 20 -8.57 -6.86 -5.50
N ARG A 21 -7.45 -6.24 -5.12
CA ARG A 21 -6.13 -6.85 -5.20
C ARG A 21 -5.52 -6.99 -3.82
N PHE A 22 -4.82 -8.09 -3.59
CA PHE A 22 -4.04 -8.32 -2.37
C PHE A 22 -2.59 -8.64 -2.74
N ARG A 23 -1.64 -7.88 -2.18
CA ARG A 23 -0.21 -7.99 -2.50
C ARG A 23 0.63 -8.15 -1.25
N LYS A 24 1.77 -8.79 -1.42
CA LYS A 24 2.88 -8.78 -0.47
C LYS A 24 3.99 -7.93 -1.02
N LEU A 25 4.50 -7.01 -0.20
CA LEU A 25 5.65 -6.16 -0.52
C LEU A 25 6.76 -6.44 0.47
N THR A 26 7.96 -6.59 -0.06
CA THR A 26 9.17 -6.82 0.73
C THR A 26 10.12 -5.65 0.49
N ILE A 27 10.49 -4.94 1.56
CA ILE A 27 11.33 -3.76 1.47
C ILE A 27 12.60 -3.99 2.26
N GLU A 28 13.70 -4.12 1.52
CA GLU A 28 15.02 -4.35 2.10
C GLU A 28 15.49 -3.15 2.93
N PRO A 29 16.47 -3.32 3.83
CA PRO A 29 17.08 -2.19 4.54
C PRO A 29 17.54 -1.10 3.58
N GLY A 30 17.17 0.15 3.84
CA GLY A 30 17.44 1.28 2.98
C GLY A 30 16.48 1.41 1.79
N GLY A 31 15.63 0.42 1.54
CA GLY A 31 14.68 0.43 0.43
C GLY A 31 13.62 1.51 0.58
N ILE A 32 13.13 1.97 -0.56
CA ILE A 32 12.15 3.05 -0.65
C ILE A 32 10.94 2.58 -1.44
N VAL A 33 9.74 2.91 -0.95
CA VAL A 33 8.53 2.91 -1.77
C VAL A 33 8.38 4.32 -2.31
N PRO A 34 8.49 4.55 -3.63
CA PRO A 34 8.52 5.90 -4.20
C PRO A 34 7.22 6.67 -3.98
N TRP A 35 7.31 7.99 -4.10
CA TRP A 35 6.15 8.88 -4.00
C TRP A 35 5.05 8.47 -4.97
N HIS A 36 3.84 8.33 -4.46
CA HIS A 36 2.65 8.00 -5.25
C HIS A 36 1.39 8.51 -4.55
N SER A 37 0.30 8.60 -5.31
CA SER A 37 -0.99 9.08 -4.82
C SER A 37 -2.00 7.94 -4.73
N HIS A 38 -2.88 7.98 -3.73
CA HIS A 38 -4.04 7.11 -3.61
C HIS A 38 -5.34 7.79 -4.07
N GLY A 39 -5.25 8.75 -5.00
CA GLY A 39 -6.39 9.55 -5.45
C GLY A 39 -7.60 8.73 -5.92
N ASP A 40 -7.37 7.67 -6.70
CA ASP A 40 -8.43 6.78 -7.18
C ASP A 40 -8.23 5.31 -6.79
N ARG A 41 -7.29 5.04 -5.86
CA ARG A 41 -6.94 3.68 -5.45
C ARG A 41 -6.87 3.58 -3.93
N PRO A 42 -8.02 3.45 -3.26
CA PRO A 42 -8.03 3.25 -1.81
C PRO A 42 -7.32 1.93 -1.47
N ALA A 43 -6.60 1.94 -0.37
CA ALA A 43 -5.82 0.78 0.07
C ALA A 43 -5.84 0.66 1.59
N ILE A 44 -5.62 -0.56 2.07
CA ILE A 44 -5.34 -0.84 3.47
C ILE A 44 -4.02 -1.58 3.53
N ILE A 45 -3.09 -1.07 4.33
CA ILE A 45 -1.74 -1.59 4.46
C ILE A 45 -1.59 -2.21 5.85
N TYR A 46 -1.14 -3.46 5.91
CA TYR A 46 -0.81 -4.16 7.14
C TYR A 46 0.69 -4.39 7.20
N ILE A 47 1.33 -3.92 8.27
CA ILE A 47 2.75 -4.13 8.51
C ILE A 47 2.90 -5.48 9.23
N ALA A 48 3.38 -6.50 8.52
CA ALA A 48 3.50 -7.84 9.06
C ALA A 48 4.82 -8.04 9.80
N GLU A 49 5.90 -7.46 9.31
CA GLU A 49 7.24 -7.59 9.90
C GLU A 49 8.02 -6.29 9.74
N GLY A 50 8.82 -5.97 10.75
CA GLY A 50 9.74 -4.84 10.74
C GLY A 50 9.09 -3.52 11.14
N GLU A 51 9.79 -2.44 10.81
CA GLU A 51 9.39 -1.07 11.11
C GLU A 51 9.75 -0.20 9.91
N ILE A 52 8.81 0.63 9.47
CA ILE A 52 8.97 1.47 8.29
C ILE A 52 8.44 2.87 8.57
N VAL A 53 9.03 3.88 7.92
CA VAL A 53 8.64 5.28 8.08
C VAL A 53 7.91 5.76 6.84
N GLU A 54 6.73 6.32 7.04
CA GLU A 54 5.91 6.94 6.00
C GLU A 54 6.06 8.45 6.04
N TYR A 55 6.18 9.05 4.85
CA TYR A 55 6.19 10.49 4.64
C TYR A 55 4.97 10.84 3.80
N ALA A 56 3.91 11.33 4.46
CA ALA A 56 2.61 11.55 3.84
C ALA A 56 2.36 13.05 3.60
N SER A 57 1.66 13.36 2.49
CA SER A 57 1.34 14.74 2.11
C SER A 57 0.41 15.44 3.10
N ASN A 58 -0.40 14.69 3.84
CA ASN A 58 -1.38 15.22 4.80
C ASN A 58 -0.87 15.17 6.26
N CYS A 59 0.43 14.95 6.44
CA CYS A 59 1.03 14.89 7.77
C CYS A 59 2.38 15.61 7.75
N ALA A 60 2.60 16.55 8.68
CA ALA A 60 3.83 17.33 8.73
C ALA A 60 5.02 16.50 9.21
N ASP A 61 4.79 15.53 10.08
CA ASP A 61 5.83 14.70 10.66
C ASP A 61 5.85 13.31 10.05
N PRO A 62 7.04 12.67 9.98
CA PRO A 62 7.12 11.27 9.58
C PRO A 62 6.30 10.37 10.49
N ILE A 63 5.68 9.35 9.93
CA ILE A 63 4.86 8.40 10.66
C ILE A 63 5.60 7.07 10.74
N VAL A 64 5.88 6.61 11.96
CA VAL A 64 6.53 5.32 12.18
C VAL A 64 5.47 4.23 12.29
N HIS A 65 5.58 3.22 11.44
CA HIS A 65 4.71 2.05 11.48
C HIS A 65 5.51 0.83 11.92
N LYS A 66 4.94 0.05 12.84
CA LYS A 66 5.55 -1.16 13.38
C LYS A 66 4.73 -2.39 13.05
N ALA A 67 5.35 -3.55 13.14
CA ALA A 67 4.65 -4.83 12.95
C ALA A 67 3.36 -4.88 13.76
N GLY A 68 2.26 -5.22 13.09
CA GLY A 68 0.91 -5.23 13.66
C GLY A 68 0.11 -3.98 13.36
N ASP A 69 0.71 -2.89 12.91
CA ASP A 69 0.01 -1.67 12.56
C ASP A 69 -0.76 -1.81 11.25
N ILE A 70 -1.88 -1.09 11.16
CA ILE A 70 -2.72 -1.04 9.95
C ILE A 70 -2.88 0.43 9.56
N ARG A 71 -2.67 0.71 8.27
CA ARG A 71 -2.80 2.05 7.72
C ARG A 71 -3.80 2.09 6.57
N PRO A 72 -4.96 2.74 6.73
CA PRO A 72 -5.83 3.02 5.59
C PRO A 72 -5.27 4.19 4.78
N GLU A 73 -5.35 4.08 3.45
CA GLU A 73 -4.93 5.11 2.50
C GLU A 73 -6.11 5.50 1.63
N THR A 74 -6.48 6.76 1.68
CA THR A 74 -7.67 7.29 1.00
C THR A 74 -7.30 8.38 0.01
N SER A 75 -8.29 8.95 -0.69
CA SER A 75 -8.11 9.92 -1.78
C SER A 75 -7.40 11.17 -1.35
N GLY A 76 -7.16 11.60 -0.30
CA GLY A 76 -6.39 12.80 0.07
C GLY A 76 -4.91 12.56 0.30
N THR A 77 -4.44 11.33 0.11
CA THR A 77 -3.09 10.95 0.51
C THR A 77 -2.20 10.69 -0.69
N ALA A 78 -1.04 11.35 -0.70
CA ALA A 78 0.13 10.97 -1.47
C ALA A 78 1.28 10.77 -0.49
N HIS A 79 2.15 9.82 -0.76
CA HIS A 79 3.19 9.47 0.21
C HIS A 79 4.35 8.73 -0.43
N TRP A 80 5.44 8.59 0.36
CA TRP A 80 6.51 7.65 0.11
C TRP A 80 6.95 7.04 1.45
N TRP A 81 7.61 5.90 1.38
CA TRP A 81 8.01 5.14 2.57
C TRP A 81 9.48 4.77 2.49
N GLN A 82 10.15 4.66 3.63
CA GLN A 82 11.53 4.21 3.67
C GLN A 82 11.78 3.29 4.86
N ASN A 83 12.49 2.20 4.58
CA ASN A 83 13.00 1.31 5.62
C ASN A 83 14.35 1.83 6.11
N HIS A 84 14.35 2.53 7.24
CA HIS A 84 15.57 3.04 7.87
C HIS A 84 16.26 2.02 8.76
N GLY A 85 15.64 0.85 8.98
CA GLY A 85 16.19 -0.17 9.87
C GLY A 85 17.20 -1.07 9.17
N ASN A 86 17.62 -2.10 9.89
CA ASN A 86 18.57 -3.10 9.40
C ASN A 86 17.93 -4.45 9.14
N LYS A 87 16.61 -4.52 9.17
CA LYS A 87 15.82 -5.73 8.89
C LYS A 87 14.88 -5.48 7.73
N THR A 88 14.58 -6.55 6.99
CA THR A 88 13.58 -6.52 5.94
C THR A 88 12.19 -6.22 6.51
N VAL A 89 11.43 -5.36 5.83
CA VAL A 89 10.05 -5.05 6.17
C VAL A 89 9.14 -5.83 5.23
N VAL A 90 8.08 -6.42 5.78
CA VAL A 90 7.05 -7.13 5.02
C VAL A 90 5.72 -6.43 5.23
N LEU A 91 5.10 -6.01 4.13
CA LEU A 91 3.78 -5.39 4.10
C LEU A 91 2.81 -6.25 3.30
N PHE A 92 1.55 -6.25 3.74
CA PHE A 92 0.44 -6.74 2.93
C PHE A 92 -0.48 -5.58 2.61
N VAL A 93 -0.88 -5.45 1.34
CA VAL A 93 -1.69 -4.35 0.85
C VAL A 93 -2.91 -4.89 0.13
N GLY A 94 -4.09 -4.54 0.63
CA GLY A 94 -5.35 -4.73 -0.07
C GLY A 94 -5.76 -3.41 -0.71
N ASP A 95 -6.05 -3.40 -2.01
CA ASP A 95 -6.46 -2.18 -2.70
C ASP A 95 -7.55 -2.45 -3.73
N VAL A 96 -8.26 -1.37 -4.09
CA VAL A 96 -9.20 -1.37 -5.22
C VAL A 96 -8.48 -0.73 -6.38
N LEU A 97 -8.00 -1.57 -7.28
CA LEU A 97 -7.12 -1.19 -8.38
C LEU A 97 -7.93 -0.78 -9.60
N HIS A 98 -7.56 0.34 -10.22
CA HIS A 98 -8.13 0.78 -11.49
C HIS A 98 -7.26 0.31 -12.67
N ASP A 99 -5.98 0.60 -12.64
CA ASP A 99 -5.03 0.21 -13.68
C ASP A 99 -4.21 -0.99 -13.20
N LYS A 100 -4.40 -2.14 -13.84
CA LYS A 100 -3.67 -3.37 -13.48
C LYS A 100 -2.15 -3.26 -13.61
N ASN A 101 -1.66 -2.23 -14.30
CA ASN A 101 -0.23 -1.96 -14.41
C ASN A 101 0.30 -1.05 -13.29
N ASP A 102 -0.55 -0.58 -12.40
CA ASP A 102 -0.15 0.20 -11.24
C ASP A 102 0.43 -0.72 -10.17
N HIS A 103 1.72 -0.61 -9.94
CA HIS A 103 2.46 -1.39 -8.95
C HIS A 103 2.82 -0.59 -7.70
N ASN A 104 2.37 0.65 -7.57
CA ASN A 104 2.57 1.45 -6.38
C ASN A 104 1.83 0.85 -5.17
N MET A 105 2.33 1.13 -3.99
CA MET A 105 1.77 0.59 -2.75
C MET A 105 0.46 1.28 -2.32
#